data_6fa1fbf43f8a617cc81a288202de77cf
#
_entry.id   6fa1fbf43f8a617cc81a288202de77cf
#
_cell.length_a   1.000
_cell.length_b   1.000
_cell.length_c   1.000
_cell.angle_alpha   90.00
_cell.angle_beta   90.00
_cell.angle_gamma   90.00
#
_symmetry.space_group_name_H-M   'P 1'
#
loop_
_entity.id
_entity.type
_entity.pdbx_description
1 polymer ?
#
loop_
_entity_poly.entity_id
_entity_poly.type
_entity_poly.pdbx_seq_one_letter_code
_entity_poly.pdbx_strand_id
1 'polypeptide(L)'
;MAKTLGTFMLSPTSSSSSSRLISRRDSLRTLGLGALVVAGAPLFSAVSQAAGVAPSLQGHEPGYYRFQIGEIEAIALTDGGLDSPLSGMKWWAGVPDKEVSDALQAAFESPSEIRLSFTVLLLKLGNDLVLVDSGCGPLFGKIGGWLKTSLAEVNITPDQITGVIISHAHGDHFGGLLDGDHQPVFKNARLFIHETDYKFWTQEKPDMSAVKMPEEAKATAVKNAQLYLNTLKDRWTLVKGGDRPFPGVEVVDAFGHTPGHAALLIGTGENRLLHIADAAHHHTLSFEHPEWKFVADVEPDVAVETRRRLLEKAAKERLPIFGAHLPFPALGHVRESTGHFEYEIQPWIVS
;
A
#
# COMPACT_ATOMS: atom_id res chain seq x y z
N MET A 1 -58.72 4.86 11.21
CA MET A 1 -58.60 3.52 11.75
C MET A 1 -57.15 3.29 12.14
N ALA A 2 -56.87 3.29 13.42
CA ALA A 2 -55.56 3.13 14.04
C ALA A 2 -55.24 1.64 14.21
N LYS A 3 -53.99 1.23 14.01
CA LYS A 3 -53.40 0.01 14.61
C LYS A 3 -51.96 0.28 15.04
N THR A 4 -51.86 0.35 16.23
CA THR A 4 -51.02 0.20 17.39
C THR A 4 -49.65 -0.50 17.14
N LEU A 5 -48.60 0.15 17.63
CA LEU A 5 -47.25 -0.37 17.87
C LEU A 5 -47.25 -1.42 18.99
N GLY A 6 -46.47 -2.46 18.83
CA GLY A 6 -46.08 -3.39 19.88
C GLY A 6 -44.59 -3.26 20.23
N THR A 7 -44.34 -2.70 21.40
CA THR A 7 -43.05 -2.57 22.04
C THR A 7 -42.68 -3.89 22.74
N PHE A 8 -41.56 -4.50 22.44
CA PHE A 8 -40.98 -5.57 23.25
C PHE A 8 -39.77 -5.03 24.03
N MET A 9 -39.96 -4.91 25.35
CA MET A 9 -38.90 -4.75 26.33
C MET A 9 -38.38 -6.14 26.73
N LEU A 10 -37.06 -6.33 26.76
CA LEU A 10 -36.41 -7.41 27.47
C LEU A 10 -35.49 -6.85 28.55
N SER A 11 -35.79 -7.23 29.78
CA SER A 11 -35.06 -6.90 31.00
C SER A 11 -33.74 -7.72 31.11
N PRO A 12 -32.73 -7.23 31.81
CA PRO A 12 -31.48 -7.94 32.01
C PRO A 12 -31.55 -8.83 33.24
N THR A 13 -31.11 -10.09 33.12
CA THR A 13 -30.85 -10.99 34.26
C THR A 13 -29.40 -10.86 34.68
N SER A 14 -29.21 -10.47 35.94
CA SER A 14 -27.95 -10.50 36.66
C SER A 14 -27.59 -11.93 37.08
N SER A 15 -26.37 -12.40 36.80
CA SER A 15 -25.78 -13.55 37.49
C SER A 15 -24.41 -13.15 38.04
N SER A 16 -24.36 -13.11 39.38
CA SER A 16 -23.15 -12.95 40.15
C SER A 16 -22.37 -14.28 40.19
N SER A 17 -21.09 -14.25 39.85
CA SER A 17 -20.16 -15.31 40.18
C SER A 17 -19.01 -14.77 41.03
N SER A 18 -18.94 -15.28 42.25
CA SER A 18 -17.96 -14.98 43.27
C SER A 18 -16.57 -15.52 42.90
N SER A 19 -15.59 -14.65 42.91
CA SER A 19 -14.16 -14.99 42.88
C SER A 19 -13.68 -15.46 44.23
N ARG A 20 -13.17 -16.69 44.32
CA ARG A 20 -12.39 -17.16 45.48
C ARG A 20 -10.92 -16.90 45.22
N LEU A 21 -10.34 -16.07 46.07
CA LEU A 21 -8.90 -15.89 46.24
C LEU A 21 -8.30 -17.16 46.85
N ILE A 22 -7.33 -17.79 46.19
CA ILE A 22 -6.48 -18.82 46.76
C ILE A 22 -5.15 -18.20 47.15
N SER A 23 -4.88 -18.25 48.49
CA SER A 23 -3.70 -17.79 49.19
C SER A 23 -2.45 -18.59 48.82
N ARG A 24 -1.35 -17.92 48.58
CA ARG A 24 0.00 -18.50 48.56
C ARG A 24 0.44 -18.78 50.02
N ARG A 25 0.46 -20.05 50.42
CA ARG A 25 1.33 -20.63 51.47
C ARG A 25 0.87 -22.04 51.70
N ASP A 26 1.80 -22.94 51.49
CA ASP A 26 2.01 -24.25 52.09
C ASP A 26 2.41 -25.27 51.03
N SER A 27 3.65 -25.65 51.08
CA SER A 27 4.13 -27.02 51.16
C SER A 27 5.61 -27.12 50.80
N LEU A 28 6.42 -26.95 51.81
CA LEU A 28 7.76 -27.56 51.91
C LEU A 28 7.64 -28.86 52.72
N ARG A 29 8.36 -29.88 52.28
CA ARG A 29 8.74 -31.13 52.94
C ARG A 29 8.15 -32.38 52.28
N THR A 30 8.99 -33.11 51.52
CA THR A 30 9.56 -34.36 52.03
C THR A 30 10.67 -34.88 51.10
N LEU A 31 11.83 -35.15 51.70
CA LEU A 31 12.97 -35.88 51.13
C LEU A 31 12.67 -37.40 51.08
N GLY A 32 13.07 -38.07 49.99
CA GLY A 32 13.10 -39.52 49.92
C GLY A 32 14.17 -39.98 48.91
N LEU A 33 15.29 -40.53 49.44
CA LEU A 33 16.34 -41.22 48.68
C LEU A 33 15.84 -42.49 48.00
N GLY A 34 16.30 -42.82 46.82
CA GLY A 34 16.11 -44.11 46.17
C GLY A 34 16.92 -44.27 44.87
N ALA A 35 17.90 -45.05 44.96
CA ALA A 35 18.90 -45.69 44.12
C ALA A 35 18.78 -45.70 42.58
N LEU A 36 19.99 -45.64 41.95
CA LEU A 36 20.38 -45.85 40.56
C LEU A 36 19.79 -47.13 39.91
N VAL A 37 19.36 -46.98 38.64
CA VAL A 37 19.59 -47.96 37.56
C VAL A 37 19.95 -47.20 36.27
N VAL A 38 21.14 -47.48 35.77
CA VAL A 38 21.64 -47.01 34.47
C VAL A 38 21.09 -47.91 33.37
N ALA A 39 20.31 -47.40 32.47
CA ALA A 39 20.04 -48.01 31.16
C ALA A 39 20.04 -46.90 30.09
N GLY A 40 21.02 -46.98 29.18
CA GLY A 40 21.21 -46.02 28.13
C GLY A 40 20.09 -46.05 27.08
N ALA A 41 19.55 -44.89 26.81
CA ALA A 41 18.75 -44.59 25.62
C ALA A 41 19.19 -43.25 25.08
N PRO A 42 19.20 -43.05 23.75
CA PRO A 42 19.74 -41.81 23.15
C PRO A 42 18.84 -40.63 23.50
N LEU A 43 19.45 -39.61 24.07
CA LEU A 43 18.83 -38.30 24.26
C LEU A 43 18.62 -37.63 22.89
N PHE A 44 17.45 -37.82 22.30
CA PHE A 44 16.93 -36.85 21.38
C PHE A 44 16.44 -35.68 22.22
N SER A 45 17.25 -34.62 22.26
CA SER A 45 16.83 -33.32 22.75
C SER A 45 15.67 -32.86 21.90
N ALA A 46 14.47 -32.93 22.43
CA ALA A 46 13.35 -32.16 21.91
C ALA A 46 13.72 -30.69 22.09
N VAL A 47 14.17 -30.05 21.00
CA VAL A 47 14.21 -28.61 20.92
C VAL A 47 12.76 -28.15 20.98
N SER A 48 12.33 -27.76 22.18
CA SER A 48 11.11 -27.00 22.37
C SER A 48 11.27 -25.74 21.53
N GLN A 49 10.61 -25.69 20.38
CA GLN A 49 10.34 -24.43 19.70
C GLN A 49 9.48 -23.62 20.68
N ALA A 50 10.12 -22.78 21.47
CA ALA A 50 9.46 -21.64 22.02
C ALA A 50 9.00 -20.84 20.81
N ALA A 51 7.71 -20.92 20.48
CA ALA A 51 7.06 -19.95 19.63
C ALA A 51 7.30 -18.60 20.30
N GLY A 52 8.31 -17.89 19.82
CA GLY A 52 8.53 -16.51 20.20
C GLY A 52 7.28 -15.77 19.79
N VAL A 53 6.47 -15.38 20.78
CA VAL A 53 5.43 -14.39 20.58
C VAL A 53 6.20 -13.15 20.14
N ALA A 54 6.15 -12.85 18.83
CA ALA A 54 6.63 -11.58 18.33
C ALA A 54 5.91 -10.51 19.15
N PRO A 55 6.64 -9.54 19.74
CA PRO A 55 5.99 -8.45 20.43
C PRO A 55 5.00 -7.82 19.46
N SER A 56 3.71 -7.83 19.79
CA SER A 56 2.73 -7.06 19.06
C SER A 56 3.11 -5.60 19.30
N LEU A 57 3.69 -4.98 18.33
CA LEU A 57 3.84 -3.53 18.28
C LEU A 57 2.41 -3.00 18.08
N GLN A 58 1.71 -2.79 19.19
CA GLN A 58 0.41 -2.12 19.19
C GLN A 58 0.68 -0.62 19.08
N GLY A 59 0.58 -0.12 17.88
CA GLY A 59 0.70 1.30 17.61
C GLY A 59 1.14 1.52 16.17
N HIS A 60 0.61 2.55 15.54
CA HIS A 60 1.16 3.08 14.33
C HIS A 60 2.51 3.70 14.64
N GLU A 61 3.58 3.18 14.07
CA GLU A 61 4.85 3.88 14.01
C GLU A 61 4.90 4.57 12.64
N PRO A 62 4.72 5.91 12.59
CA PRO A 62 4.87 6.65 11.35
C PRO A 62 6.27 6.41 10.82
N GLY A 63 6.36 6.05 9.54
CA GLY A 63 7.61 5.76 8.89
C GLY A 63 7.91 6.82 7.85
N TYR A 64 9.12 7.29 7.81
CA TYR A 64 9.63 8.06 6.69
C TYR A 64 11.07 7.65 6.38
N TYR A 65 11.44 7.80 5.11
CA TYR A 65 12.82 7.58 4.67
C TYR A 65 13.24 8.72 3.73
N ARG A 66 14.36 9.40 4.09
CA ARG A 66 14.93 10.49 3.30
C ARG A 66 15.97 9.98 2.34
N PHE A 67 15.93 10.44 1.11
CA PHE A 67 16.93 10.12 0.09
C PHE A 67 17.08 11.28 -0.91
N GLN A 68 18.03 11.14 -1.84
CA GLN A 68 18.31 12.16 -2.85
C GLN A 68 18.08 11.59 -4.26
N ILE A 69 17.51 12.42 -5.14
CA ILE A 69 17.44 12.16 -6.58
C ILE A 69 18.24 13.30 -7.23
N GLY A 70 19.57 13.10 -7.35
CA GLY A 70 20.45 14.22 -7.68
C GLY A 70 20.40 15.32 -6.64
N GLU A 71 19.96 16.51 -7.02
CA GLU A 71 19.80 17.66 -6.11
C GLU A 71 18.42 17.74 -5.45
N ILE A 72 17.48 16.84 -5.83
CA ILE A 72 16.13 16.81 -5.28
C ILE A 72 16.12 16.03 -3.97
N GLU A 73 15.78 16.68 -2.86
CA GLU A 73 15.48 15.99 -1.60
C GLU A 73 14.12 15.29 -1.73
N ALA A 74 14.09 14.00 -1.44
CA ALA A 74 12.91 13.14 -1.52
C ALA A 74 12.66 12.43 -0.20
N ILE A 75 11.40 12.23 0.14
CA ILE A 75 10.99 11.54 1.36
C ILE A 75 9.90 10.52 1.01
N ALA A 76 10.18 9.24 1.23
CA ALA A 76 9.14 8.23 1.27
C ALA A 76 8.37 8.36 2.59
N LEU A 77 7.05 8.44 2.53
CA LEU A 77 6.15 8.57 3.68
C LEU A 77 5.20 7.38 3.70
N THR A 78 5.13 6.64 4.81
CA THR A 78 4.11 5.60 4.91
C THR A 78 2.73 6.21 5.09
N ASP A 79 1.75 5.65 4.40
CA ASP A 79 0.33 5.95 4.60
C ASP A 79 -0.42 4.75 5.17
N GLY A 80 0.27 3.63 5.39
CA GLY A 80 -0.32 2.40 5.90
C GLY A 80 0.09 1.18 5.09
N GLY A 81 -0.76 0.17 5.12
CA GLY A 81 -0.57 -1.06 4.37
C GLY A 81 -1.71 -2.05 4.56
N LEU A 82 -1.77 -3.01 3.68
CA LEU A 82 -2.77 -4.07 3.67
C LEU A 82 -2.09 -5.43 3.80
N ASP A 83 -2.48 -6.20 4.82
CA ASP A 83 -2.25 -7.64 4.90
C ASP A 83 -3.56 -8.34 4.51
N SER A 84 -3.55 -9.06 3.41
CA SER A 84 -4.72 -9.73 2.84
C SER A 84 -4.51 -11.24 2.77
N PRO A 85 -5.35 -12.06 3.44
CA PRO A 85 -5.29 -13.51 3.29
C PRO A 85 -5.45 -13.94 1.83
N LEU A 86 -4.60 -14.84 1.36
CA LEU A 86 -4.67 -15.37 -0.01
C LEU A 86 -6.00 -16.09 -0.30
N SER A 87 -6.63 -16.67 0.74
CA SER A 87 -7.96 -17.28 0.66
C SER A 87 -9.10 -16.28 0.46
N GLY A 88 -8.84 -14.98 0.62
CA GLY A 88 -9.80 -13.90 0.44
C GLY A 88 -9.90 -13.43 -1.00
N MET A 89 -9.42 -12.22 -1.26
CA MET A 89 -9.42 -11.64 -2.60
C MET A 89 -8.38 -12.31 -3.50
N LYS A 90 -8.78 -12.64 -4.73
CA LYS A 90 -7.89 -13.19 -5.76
C LYS A 90 -7.18 -12.04 -6.48
N TRP A 91 -6.08 -11.55 -5.89
CA TRP A 91 -5.38 -10.36 -6.38
C TRP A 91 -4.83 -10.48 -7.81
N TRP A 92 -4.53 -11.71 -8.27
CA TRP A 92 -4.09 -11.97 -9.64
C TRP A 92 -5.16 -12.77 -10.40
N ALA A 93 -5.75 -12.13 -11.37
CA ALA A 93 -6.88 -12.66 -12.11
C ALA A 93 -6.49 -13.92 -12.94
N GLY A 94 -7.17 -15.02 -12.65
CA GLY A 94 -6.94 -16.28 -13.36
C GLY A 94 -5.73 -17.08 -12.90
N VAL A 95 -4.97 -16.60 -11.93
CA VAL A 95 -3.82 -17.33 -11.34
C VAL A 95 -4.32 -18.19 -10.18
N PRO A 96 -4.03 -19.51 -10.16
CA PRO A 96 -4.37 -20.39 -9.04
C PRO A 96 -3.66 -19.96 -7.75
N ASP A 97 -4.35 -20.03 -6.60
CA ASP A 97 -3.75 -19.70 -5.29
C ASP A 97 -2.46 -20.47 -5.00
N LYS A 98 -2.40 -21.72 -5.50
CA LYS A 98 -1.19 -22.53 -5.33
C LYS A 98 0.02 -21.92 -6.03
N GLU A 99 -0.14 -21.38 -7.23
CA GLU A 99 0.96 -20.76 -7.97
C GLU A 99 1.43 -19.48 -7.27
N VAL A 100 0.48 -18.65 -6.79
CA VAL A 100 0.79 -17.47 -5.97
C VAL A 100 1.51 -17.86 -4.68
N SER A 101 0.99 -18.88 -3.97
CA SER A 101 1.58 -19.39 -2.73
C SER A 101 3.00 -19.95 -2.95
N ASP A 102 3.22 -20.70 -4.02
CA ASP A 102 4.52 -21.28 -4.36
C ASP A 102 5.55 -20.17 -4.66
N ALA A 103 5.16 -19.12 -5.40
CA ALA A 103 6.02 -17.98 -5.71
C ALA A 103 6.38 -17.18 -4.45
N LEU A 104 5.41 -16.91 -3.56
CA LEU A 104 5.67 -16.26 -2.27
C LEU A 104 6.63 -17.08 -1.40
N GLN A 105 6.40 -18.41 -1.32
CA GLN A 105 7.27 -19.29 -0.54
C GLN A 105 8.69 -19.33 -1.09
N ALA A 106 8.85 -19.31 -2.40
CA ALA A 106 10.16 -19.25 -3.05
C ALA A 106 10.92 -17.97 -2.72
N ALA A 107 10.17 -16.86 -2.55
CA ALA A 107 10.69 -15.56 -2.13
C ALA A 107 10.85 -15.40 -0.60
N PHE A 108 10.68 -16.46 0.19
CA PHE A 108 10.72 -16.44 1.65
C PHE A 108 9.64 -15.57 2.30
N GLU A 109 8.53 -15.35 1.60
CA GLU A 109 7.37 -14.64 2.09
C GLU A 109 6.30 -15.58 2.64
N SER A 110 5.28 -15.03 3.32
CA SER A 110 4.15 -15.81 3.81
C SER A 110 3.38 -16.43 2.64
N PRO A 111 3.25 -17.75 2.54
CA PRO A 111 2.53 -18.38 1.42
C PRO A 111 1.00 -18.24 1.52
N SER A 112 0.50 -17.58 2.56
CA SER A 112 -0.93 -17.45 2.86
C SER A 112 -1.44 -16.01 2.90
N GLU A 113 -0.56 -15.03 2.73
CA GLU A 113 -0.90 -13.60 2.84
C GLU A 113 -0.19 -12.79 1.76
N ILE A 114 -0.90 -11.81 1.24
CA ILE A 114 -0.37 -10.76 0.38
C ILE A 114 -0.19 -9.50 1.21
N ARG A 115 0.99 -8.88 1.13
CA ARG A 115 1.30 -7.61 1.78
C ARG A 115 1.50 -6.52 0.75
N LEU A 116 0.76 -5.44 0.89
CA LEU A 116 0.89 -4.23 0.08
C LEU A 116 1.13 -3.05 1.00
N SER A 117 2.21 -2.33 0.79
CA SER A 117 2.44 -1.05 1.47
C SER A 117 1.57 0.03 0.83
N PHE A 118 1.30 1.11 1.56
CA PHE A 118 0.80 2.37 1.01
C PHE A 118 1.85 3.43 1.28
N THR A 119 2.58 3.80 0.24
CA THR A 119 3.73 4.72 0.37
C THR A 119 3.57 5.90 -0.59
N VAL A 120 3.65 7.10 -0.03
CA VAL A 120 3.54 8.38 -0.74
C VAL A 120 4.94 8.97 -0.87
N LEU A 121 5.24 9.60 -2.01
CA LEU A 121 6.51 10.27 -2.23
C LEU A 121 6.35 11.79 -2.10
N LEU A 122 7.14 12.39 -1.22
CA LEU A 122 7.27 13.84 -1.09
C LEU A 122 8.58 14.29 -1.73
N LEU A 123 8.50 15.33 -2.56
CA LEU A 123 9.63 15.96 -3.26
C LEU A 123 9.78 17.41 -2.82
N LYS A 124 11.03 17.85 -2.60
CA LYS A 124 11.38 19.26 -2.43
C LYS A 124 12.01 19.80 -3.71
N LEU A 125 11.25 20.59 -4.44
CA LEU A 125 11.60 21.14 -5.74
C LEU A 125 11.78 22.67 -5.63
N GLY A 126 12.97 23.09 -5.23
CA GLY A 126 13.23 24.49 -4.90
C GLY A 126 12.39 24.95 -3.69
N ASN A 127 11.43 25.84 -3.93
CA ASN A 127 10.49 26.33 -2.91
C ASN A 127 9.19 25.51 -2.85
N ASP A 128 8.97 24.59 -3.77
CA ASP A 128 7.79 23.75 -3.82
C ASP A 128 7.97 22.47 -2.97
N LEU A 129 6.94 22.11 -2.22
CA LEU A 129 6.77 20.80 -1.60
C LEU A 129 5.68 20.07 -2.35
N VAL A 130 6.05 19.00 -3.05
CA VAL A 130 5.17 18.29 -3.98
C VAL A 130 4.98 16.85 -3.54
N LEU A 131 3.74 16.45 -3.33
CA LEU A 131 3.37 15.06 -3.13
C LEU A 131 3.11 14.37 -4.47
N VAL A 132 3.59 13.16 -4.62
CA VAL A 132 3.11 12.19 -5.62
C VAL A 132 2.17 11.26 -4.89
N ASP A 133 0.90 11.35 -5.23
CA ASP A 133 -0.25 10.79 -4.54
C ASP A 133 -0.52 11.41 -3.15
N SER A 134 -1.64 11.08 -2.55
CA SER A 134 -2.08 11.64 -1.27
C SER A 134 -2.52 10.58 -0.26
N GLY A 135 -2.32 9.31 -0.59
CA GLY A 135 -2.68 8.18 0.26
C GLY A 135 -4.18 7.94 0.38
N CYS A 136 -4.53 7.09 1.33
CA CYS A 136 -5.87 6.55 1.55
C CYS A 136 -6.86 7.56 2.19
N GLY A 137 -6.35 8.52 2.96
CA GLY A 137 -7.19 9.42 3.73
C GLY A 137 -8.21 8.68 4.60
N PRO A 138 -9.49 9.10 4.62
CA PRO A 138 -10.52 8.45 5.41
C PRO A 138 -11.11 7.18 4.77
N LEU A 139 -10.70 6.80 3.55
CA LEU A 139 -11.38 5.76 2.77
C LEU A 139 -11.07 4.33 3.22
N PHE A 140 -9.91 4.08 3.83
CA PHE A 140 -9.42 2.73 4.17
C PHE A 140 -9.43 2.44 5.68
N GLY A 141 -10.06 3.27 6.48
CA GLY A 141 -10.22 3.05 7.91
C GLY A 141 -8.89 2.98 8.66
N LYS A 142 -8.59 1.83 9.31
CA LYS A 142 -7.40 1.69 10.16
C LYS A 142 -6.15 1.25 9.41
N ILE A 143 -6.29 0.73 8.21
CA ILE A 143 -5.16 0.18 7.44
C ILE A 143 -4.41 1.24 6.63
N GLY A 144 -4.96 2.46 6.51
CA GLY A 144 -4.35 3.57 5.77
C GLY A 144 -4.76 4.93 6.33
N GLY A 145 -4.39 5.99 5.62
CA GLY A 145 -4.68 7.37 5.99
C GLY A 145 -3.73 7.96 7.02
N TRP A 146 -2.51 7.41 7.10
CA TRP A 146 -1.49 7.83 8.05
C TRP A 146 -0.61 8.98 7.54
N LEU A 147 -0.79 9.43 6.31
CA LEU A 147 0.05 10.46 5.68
C LEU A 147 0.17 11.74 6.51
N LYS A 148 -0.92 12.20 7.14
CA LYS A 148 -0.85 13.41 7.99
C LYS A 148 0.09 13.23 9.17
N THR A 149 0.11 12.05 9.77
CA THR A 149 1.02 11.71 10.88
C THR A 149 2.45 11.63 10.36
N SER A 150 2.68 10.95 9.24
CA SER A 150 4.01 10.84 8.63
C SER A 150 4.57 12.19 8.16
N LEU A 151 3.74 13.10 7.68
CA LEU A 151 4.11 14.50 7.40
C LEU A 151 4.53 15.24 8.67
N ALA A 152 3.78 15.08 9.76
CA ALA A 152 4.10 15.72 11.04
C ALA A 152 5.45 15.23 11.60
N GLU A 153 5.82 13.96 11.44
CA GLU A 153 7.12 13.40 11.83
C GLU A 153 8.30 14.06 11.11
N VAL A 154 8.09 14.57 9.91
CA VAL A 154 9.10 15.31 9.15
C VAL A 154 8.95 16.83 9.31
N ASN A 155 8.10 17.30 10.23
CA ASN A 155 7.78 18.70 10.53
C ASN A 155 7.15 19.44 9.34
N ILE A 156 6.33 18.78 8.56
CA ILE A 156 5.57 19.35 7.42
C ILE A 156 4.09 19.27 7.73
N THR A 157 3.40 20.40 7.55
CA THR A 157 1.95 20.48 7.64
C THR A 157 1.28 20.39 6.27
N PRO A 158 0.04 19.93 6.14
CA PRO A 158 -0.68 19.92 4.88
C PRO A 158 -0.73 21.26 4.16
N ASP A 159 -0.78 22.38 4.89
CA ASP A 159 -0.82 23.73 4.33
C ASP A 159 0.51 24.17 3.67
N GLN A 160 1.61 23.48 3.96
CA GLN A 160 2.91 23.72 3.33
C GLN A 160 3.07 22.99 1.99
N ILE A 161 2.20 22.02 1.68
CA ILE A 161 2.21 21.33 0.39
C ILE A 161 1.72 22.28 -0.70
N THR A 162 2.55 22.49 -1.71
CA THR A 162 2.29 23.43 -2.82
C THR A 162 1.85 22.72 -4.10
N GLY A 163 2.01 21.39 -4.18
CA GLY A 163 1.57 20.58 -5.29
C GLY A 163 1.23 19.16 -4.90
N VAL A 164 0.23 18.58 -5.57
CA VAL A 164 -0.08 17.15 -5.50
C VAL A 164 -0.29 16.64 -6.91
N ILE A 165 0.47 15.63 -7.30
CA ILE A 165 0.35 14.94 -8.60
C ILE A 165 -0.28 13.58 -8.29
N ILE A 166 -1.50 13.36 -8.77
CA ILE A 166 -2.20 12.08 -8.62
C ILE A 166 -1.83 11.19 -9.81
N SER A 167 -1.23 10.04 -9.50
CA SER A 167 -0.85 9.04 -10.50
C SER A 167 -2.06 8.46 -11.21
N HIS A 168 -3.13 8.18 -10.46
CA HIS A 168 -4.42 7.71 -10.95
C HIS A 168 -5.50 7.82 -9.86
N ALA A 169 -6.78 7.71 -10.22
CA ALA A 169 -7.88 7.94 -9.29
C ALA A 169 -8.40 6.65 -8.64
N HIS A 170 -7.51 5.87 -7.96
CA HIS A 170 -7.89 4.89 -6.95
C HIS A 170 -7.80 5.48 -5.55
N GLY A 171 -8.61 4.95 -4.63
CA GLY A 171 -8.84 5.52 -3.31
C GLY A 171 -7.61 5.65 -2.43
N ASP A 172 -6.64 4.79 -2.56
CA ASP A 172 -5.37 4.78 -1.84
C ASP A 172 -4.32 5.75 -2.42
N HIS A 173 -4.63 6.40 -3.55
CA HIS A 173 -3.80 7.43 -4.17
C HIS A 173 -4.37 8.84 -3.99
N PHE A 174 -5.69 9.01 -4.14
CA PHE A 174 -6.33 10.33 -4.01
C PHE A 174 -7.05 10.56 -2.67
N GLY A 175 -7.26 9.51 -1.86
CA GLY A 175 -8.12 9.57 -0.68
C GLY A 175 -7.75 10.63 0.35
N GLY A 176 -6.47 10.98 0.46
CA GLY A 176 -6.01 12.04 1.36
C GLY A 176 -6.27 13.47 0.89
N LEU A 177 -6.79 13.69 -0.33
CA LEU A 177 -7.14 15.03 -0.82
C LEU A 177 -8.30 15.67 -0.04
N LEU A 178 -9.21 14.86 0.48
CA LEU A 178 -10.34 15.33 1.30
C LEU A 178 -10.29 14.69 2.68
N ASP A 179 -10.76 15.42 3.68
CA ASP A 179 -10.97 14.90 5.03
C ASP A 179 -12.33 14.19 5.18
N GLY A 180 -12.66 13.74 6.42
CA GLY A 180 -13.91 13.03 6.70
C GLY A 180 -15.18 13.87 6.49
N ASP A 181 -15.05 15.20 6.45
CA ASP A 181 -16.12 16.16 6.18
C ASP A 181 -16.10 16.62 4.71
N HIS A 182 -15.34 15.93 3.86
CA HIS A 182 -15.10 16.23 2.44
C HIS A 182 -14.52 17.63 2.20
N GLN A 183 -13.72 18.17 3.15
CA GLN A 183 -13.03 19.44 2.96
C GLN A 183 -11.63 19.19 2.42
N PRO A 184 -11.10 20.08 1.56
CA PRO A 184 -9.76 19.97 1.02
C PRO A 184 -8.70 19.97 2.12
N VAL A 185 -7.84 18.95 2.12
CA VAL A 185 -6.72 18.80 3.08
C VAL A 185 -5.55 19.70 2.68
N PHE A 186 -5.15 19.67 1.42
CA PHE A 186 -4.01 20.44 0.88
C PHE A 186 -4.52 21.74 0.24
N LYS A 187 -4.86 22.73 1.09
CA LYS A 187 -5.57 23.95 0.66
C LYS A 187 -4.77 24.80 -0.31
N ASN A 188 -3.44 24.82 -0.15
CA ASN A 188 -2.53 25.65 -0.94
C ASN A 188 -1.93 24.93 -2.15
N ALA A 189 -2.21 23.62 -2.30
CA ALA A 189 -1.63 22.83 -3.37
C ALA A 189 -2.32 23.04 -4.72
N ARG A 190 -1.53 23.09 -5.78
CA ARG A 190 -1.98 22.86 -7.17
C ARG A 190 -2.18 21.36 -7.35
N LEU A 191 -3.30 20.94 -7.92
CA LEU A 191 -3.63 19.52 -8.11
C LEU A 191 -3.47 19.14 -9.57
N PHE A 192 -2.81 18.01 -9.82
CA PHE A 192 -2.55 17.49 -11.15
C PHE A 192 -3.04 16.05 -11.26
N ILE A 193 -3.67 15.73 -12.40
CA ILE A 193 -4.09 14.38 -12.76
C ILE A 193 -4.01 14.22 -14.27
N HIS A 194 -3.76 13.02 -14.75
CA HIS A 194 -3.77 12.75 -16.19
C HIS A 194 -5.17 12.98 -16.78
N GLU A 195 -5.24 13.69 -17.93
CA GLU A 195 -6.51 14.07 -18.55
C GLU A 195 -7.42 12.85 -18.87
N THR A 196 -6.80 11.74 -19.28
CA THR A 196 -7.54 10.50 -19.61
C THR A 196 -8.14 9.86 -18.35
N ASP A 197 -7.41 9.90 -17.23
CA ASP A 197 -7.91 9.35 -15.95
C ASP A 197 -9.07 10.20 -15.42
N TYR A 198 -8.90 11.52 -15.42
CA TYR A 198 -9.96 12.44 -15.06
C TYR A 198 -11.23 12.21 -15.90
N LYS A 199 -11.08 12.14 -17.23
CA LYS A 199 -12.19 11.91 -18.16
C LYS A 199 -12.86 10.56 -17.93
N PHE A 200 -12.09 9.51 -17.67
CA PHE A 200 -12.63 8.16 -17.42
C PHE A 200 -13.49 8.14 -16.16
N TRP A 201 -12.95 8.59 -15.03
CA TRP A 201 -13.64 8.50 -13.76
C TRP A 201 -14.80 9.50 -13.59
N THR A 202 -14.81 10.60 -14.35
CA THR A 202 -15.93 11.57 -14.34
C THR A 202 -17.06 11.23 -15.30
N GLN A 203 -16.97 10.13 -16.07
CA GLN A 203 -18.09 9.61 -16.85
C GLN A 203 -19.25 9.22 -15.92
N GLU A 204 -20.48 9.31 -16.41
CA GLU A 204 -21.65 8.86 -15.66
C GLU A 204 -21.53 7.37 -15.30
N LYS A 205 -20.99 6.55 -16.21
CA LYS A 205 -20.79 5.12 -16.04
C LYS A 205 -19.46 4.69 -16.65
N PRO A 206 -18.36 4.75 -15.89
CA PRO A 206 -17.08 4.21 -16.34
C PRO A 206 -17.16 2.71 -16.62
N ASP A 207 -16.51 2.24 -17.67
CA ASP A 207 -16.50 0.80 -18.00
C ASP A 207 -15.52 0.05 -17.11
N MET A 208 -16.07 -0.67 -16.11
CA MET A 208 -15.34 -1.51 -15.15
C MET A 208 -15.52 -3.02 -15.47
N SER A 209 -15.91 -3.38 -16.70
CA SER A 209 -16.26 -4.76 -17.06
C SER A 209 -15.07 -5.74 -16.98
N ALA A 210 -13.87 -5.27 -17.27
CA ALA A 210 -12.66 -6.10 -17.21
C ALA A 210 -12.13 -6.29 -15.76
N VAL A 211 -12.44 -5.36 -14.83
CA VAL A 211 -12.05 -5.43 -13.42
C VAL A 211 -12.65 -6.66 -12.74
N LYS A 212 -11.83 -7.45 -12.05
CA LYS A 212 -12.25 -8.73 -11.43
C LYS A 212 -12.55 -8.62 -9.94
N MET A 213 -12.78 -7.40 -9.46
CA MET A 213 -13.24 -7.14 -8.10
C MET A 213 -14.76 -7.36 -7.96
N PRO A 214 -15.26 -7.53 -6.70
CA PRO A 214 -16.69 -7.57 -6.42
C PRO A 214 -17.41 -6.30 -6.92
N GLU A 215 -18.64 -6.45 -7.42
CA GLU A 215 -19.42 -5.34 -8.00
C GLU A 215 -19.60 -4.17 -7.00
N GLU A 216 -19.79 -4.47 -5.72
CA GLU A 216 -19.88 -3.45 -4.66
C GLU A 216 -18.59 -2.64 -4.52
N ALA A 217 -17.43 -3.31 -4.62
CA ALA A 217 -16.13 -2.64 -4.57
C ALA A 217 -15.92 -1.73 -5.78
N LYS A 218 -16.29 -2.19 -6.98
CA LYS A 218 -16.26 -1.36 -8.21
C LYS A 218 -17.16 -0.13 -8.09
N ALA A 219 -18.40 -0.33 -7.64
CA ALA A 219 -19.35 0.76 -7.44
C ALA A 219 -18.85 1.78 -6.40
N THR A 220 -18.21 1.30 -5.34
CA THR A 220 -17.59 2.14 -4.32
C THR A 220 -16.42 2.94 -4.88
N ALA A 221 -15.54 2.30 -5.66
CA ALA A 221 -14.42 2.98 -6.31
C ALA A 221 -14.90 4.10 -7.24
N VAL A 222 -15.87 3.82 -8.11
CA VAL A 222 -16.47 4.83 -9.01
C VAL A 222 -17.09 5.99 -8.22
N LYS A 223 -17.89 5.69 -7.20
CA LYS A 223 -18.53 6.70 -6.36
C LYS A 223 -17.51 7.61 -5.68
N ASN A 224 -16.47 7.03 -5.11
CA ASN A 224 -15.42 7.79 -4.43
C ASN A 224 -14.64 8.66 -5.43
N ALA A 225 -14.22 8.11 -6.57
CA ALA A 225 -13.53 8.88 -7.60
C ALA A 225 -14.39 10.06 -8.08
N GLN A 226 -15.66 9.83 -8.41
CA GLN A 226 -16.58 10.90 -8.82
C GLN A 226 -16.76 11.96 -7.73
N LEU A 227 -16.92 11.55 -6.47
CA LEU A 227 -17.05 12.48 -5.35
C LEU A 227 -15.83 13.41 -5.25
N TYR A 228 -14.62 12.84 -5.21
CA TYR A 228 -13.39 13.61 -5.03
C TYR A 228 -13.07 14.50 -6.23
N LEU A 229 -13.16 13.95 -7.45
CA LEU A 229 -12.88 14.70 -8.67
C LEU A 229 -13.87 15.86 -8.86
N ASN A 230 -15.16 15.64 -8.57
CA ASN A 230 -16.18 16.69 -8.69
C ASN A 230 -16.10 17.73 -7.56
N THR A 231 -15.78 17.32 -6.32
CA THR A 231 -15.59 18.27 -5.21
C THR A 231 -14.43 19.23 -5.50
N LEU A 232 -13.38 18.74 -6.13
CA LEU A 232 -12.18 19.52 -6.45
C LEU A 232 -12.12 20.00 -7.91
N LYS A 233 -13.24 19.98 -8.65
CA LYS A 233 -13.29 20.21 -10.11
C LYS A 233 -12.58 21.49 -10.60
N ASP A 234 -12.65 22.56 -9.83
CA ASP A 234 -12.08 23.86 -10.20
C ASP A 234 -10.59 24.00 -9.81
N ARG A 235 -10.00 22.94 -9.23
CA ARG A 235 -8.61 22.93 -8.76
C ARG A 235 -7.69 22.07 -9.61
N TRP A 236 -8.23 21.25 -10.51
CA TRP A 236 -7.44 20.32 -11.31
C TRP A 236 -6.74 21.01 -12.46
N THR A 237 -5.45 20.73 -12.61
CA THR A 237 -4.68 20.93 -13.84
C THR A 237 -4.55 19.57 -14.52
N LEU A 238 -5.12 19.43 -15.70
CA LEU A 238 -5.04 18.20 -16.47
C LEU A 238 -3.71 18.15 -17.22
N VAL A 239 -3.02 17.01 -17.08
CA VAL A 239 -1.71 16.76 -17.69
C VAL A 239 -1.75 15.53 -18.61
N LYS A 240 -0.73 15.38 -19.44
CA LYS A 240 -0.52 14.23 -20.34
C LYS A 240 0.95 13.85 -20.38
N GLY A 241 1.27 12.72 -20.98
CA GLY A 241 2.65 12.27 -21.16
C GLY A 241 3.53 13.33 -21.81
N GLY A 242 4.72 13.54 -21.26
CA GLY A 242 5.68 14.57 -21.64
C GLY A 242 5.50 15.92 -20.95
N ASP A 243 4.34 16.19 -20.30
CA ASP A 243 4.16 17.41 -19.53
C ASP A 243 5.06 17.43 -18.29
N ARG A 244 5.44 18.64 -17.89
CA ARG A 244 6.32 18.88 -16.73
C ARG A 244 5.65 19.82 -15.75
N PRO A 245 4.79 19.31 -14.85
CA PRO A 245 4.08 20.13 -13.88
C PRO A 245 5.00 20.88 -12.92
N PHE A 246 6.20 20.34 -12.69
CA PHE A 246 7.27 20.96 -11.92
C PHE A 246 8.64 20.75 -12.59
N PRO A 247 9.61 21.63 -12.38
CA PRO A 247 10.98 21.41 -12.86
C PRO A 247 11.54 20.08 -12.35
N GLY A 248 12.06 19.25 -13.26
CA GLY A 248 12.59 17.93 -12.91
C GLY A 248 11.54 16.85 -12.69
N VAL A 249 10.27 17.08 -12.98
CA VAL A 249 9.20 16.07 -12.92
C VAL A 249 8.50 16.00 -14.27
N GLU A 250 8.61 14.87 -14.95
CA GLU A 250 7.98 14.60 -16.24
C GLU A 250 6.93 13.49 -16.10
N VAL A 251 5.72 13.74 -16.62
CA VAL A 251 4.63 12.76 -16.70
C VAL A 251 4.94 11.72 -17.77
N VAL A 252 4.77 10.46 -17.46
CA VAL A 252 4.96 9.32 -18.38
C VAL A 252 3.65 8.55 -18.49
N ASP A 253 3.10 8.40 -19.70
CA ASP A 253 1.91 7.59 -19.93
C ASP A 253 2.18 6.14 -19.52
N ALA A 254 1.37 5.64 -18.57
CA ALA A 254 1.49 4.32 -17.99
C ALA A 254 0.12 3.61 -17.91
N PHE A 255 -0.64 3.72 -18.98
CA PHE A 255 -2.03 3.25 -19.09
C PHE A 255 -2.18 1.76 -18.81
N GLY A 256 -3.38 1.37 -18.42
CA GLY A 256 -3.81 -0.01 -18.24
C GLY A 256 -4.36 -0.31 -16.87
N HIS A 257 -3.63 -0.01 -15.79
CA HIS A 257 -4.16 -0.13 -14.43
C HIS A 257 -5.41 0.75 -14.27
N THR A 258 -5.31 1.99 -14.68
CA THR A 258 -6.44 2.80 -15.13
C THR A 258 -6.16 3.34 -16.53
N PRO A 259 -7.17 3.79 -17.30
CA PRO A 259 -6.97 4.29 -18.67
C PRO A 259 -6.06 5.51 -18.77
N GLY A 260 -5.90 6.26 -17.70
CA GLY A 260 -5.01 7.42 -17.62
C GLY A 260 -3.96 7.31 -16.51
N HIS A 261 -3.64 6.10 -16.06
CA HIS A 261 -2.57 5.88 -15.10
C HIS A 261 -1.25 6.50 -15.59
N ALA A 262 -0.57 7.22 -14.72
CA ALA A 262 0.66 7.94 -15.00
C ALA A 262 1.80 7.49 -14.08
N ALA A 263 2.95 7.22 -14.68
CA ALA A 263 4.24 7.16 -14.02
C ALA A 263 4.90 8.54 -14.07
N LEU A 264 5.94 8.75 -13.29
CA LEU A 264 6.71 10.00 -13.32
C LEU A 264 8.20 9.69 -13.48
N LEU A 265 8.88 10.45 -14.34
CA LEU A 265 10.33 10.50 -14.40
C LEU A 265 10.80 11.72 -13.63
N ILE A 266 11.51 11.51 -12.51
CA ILE A 266 11.91 12.55 -11.56
C ILE A 266 13.43 12.70 -11.60
N GLY A 267 13.90 13.94 -11.65
CA GLY A 267 15.32 14.27 -11.75
C GLY A 267 15.76 14.69 -13.16
N THR A 268 17.05 14.85 -13.35
CA THR A 268 17.66 15.33 -14.61
C THR A 268 18.96 14.58 -14.92
N GLY A 269 19.32 14.51 -16.19
CA GLY A 269 20.55 13.87 -16.64
C GLY A 269 20.61 12.39 -16.26
N GLU A 270 21.69 12.00 -15.58
CA GLU A 270 21.89 10.62 -15.09
C GLU A 270 21.22 10.38 -13.72
N ASN A 271 20.93 11.45 -12.98
CA ASN A 271 20.32 11.38 -11.65
C ASN A 271 18.80 11.43 -11.77
N ARG A 272 18.19 10.33 -12.16
CA ARG A 272 16.73 10.19 -12.34
C ARG A 272 16.20 9.00 -11.59
N LEU A 273 14.94 9.09 -11.19
CA LEU A 273 14.14 8.03 -10.59
C LEU A 273 12.87 7.86 -11.41
N LEU A 274 12.44 6.63 -11.61
CA LEU A 274 11.16 6.31 -12.24
C LEU A 274 10.14 5.93 -11.15
N HIS A 275 9.18 6.81 -10.88
CA HIS A 275 8.02 6.49 -10.03
C HIS A 275 7.02 5.72 -10.89
N ILE A 276 6.83 4.44 -10.58
CA ILE A 276 6.01 3.53 -11.39
C ILE A 276 4.56 3.44 -10.93
N ALA A 277 4.21 4.05 -9.79
CA ALA A 277 2.90 3.94 -9.14
C ALA A 277 2.41 2.49 -9.12
N ASP A 278 1.27 2.19 -9.75
CA ASP A 278 0.61 0.89 -9.76
C ASP A 278 0.86 0.07 -11.05
N ALA A 279 1.93 0.40 -11.77
CA ALA A 279 2.38 -0.52 -12.83
C ALA A 279 2.84 -1.87 -12.26
N ALA A 280 3.25 -1.92 -10.98
CA ALA A 280 3.59 -3.13 -10.24
C ALA A 280 3.12 -3.01 -8.79
N HIS A 281 2.43 -4.05 -8.27
CA HIS A 281 1.81 -4.02 -6.95
C HIS A 281 2.57 -4.82 -5.89
N HIS A 282 3.38 -5.79 -6.29
CA HIS A 282 4.09 -6.67 -5.37
C HIS A 282 5.50 -6.93 -5.86
N HIS A 283 6.48 -6.75 -4.97
CA HIS A 283 7.91 -6.80 -5.31
C HIS A 283 8.39 -8.14 -5.87
N THR A 284 7.76 -9.26 -5.49
CA THR A 284 8.00 -10.57 -6.06
C THR A 284 7.09 -10.82 -7.25
N LEU A 285 5.77 -10.89 -7.00
CA LEU A 285 4.81 -11.42 -7.96
C LEU A 285 4.69 -10.58 -9.23
N SER A 286 4.76 -9.26 -9.14
CA SER A 286 4.67 -8.38 -10.31
C SER A 286 5.97 -8.30 -11.12
N PHE A 287 7.09 -8.72 -10.53
CA PHE A 287 8.41 -8.70 -11.17
C PHE A 287 8.77 -10.07 -11.76
N GLU A 288 8.61 -11.14 -10.99
CA GLU A 288 8.88 -12.49 -11.47
C GLU A 288 7.82 -12.98 -12.48
N HIS A 289 6.57 -12.51 -12.32
CA HIS A 289 5.44 -12.84 -13.17
C HIS A 289 4.80 -11.58 -13.77
N PRO A 290 5.53 -10.81 -14.60
CA PRO A 290 5.03 -9.54 -15.13
C PRO A 290 3.81 -9.69 -16.04
N GLU A 291 3.48 -10.89 -16.50
CA GLU A 291 2.29 -11.23 -17.28
C GLU A 291 1.01 -11.41 -16.42
N TRP A 292 1.14 -11.56 -15.09
CA TRP A 292 -0.02 -11.77 -14.24
C TRP A 292 -0.83 -10.47 -14.13
N LYS A 293 -2.13 -10.59 -14.43
CA LYS A 293 -3.06 -9.48 -14.44
C LYS A 293 -3.56 -9.19 -13.03
N PHE A 294 -3.51 -7.94 -12.62
CA PHE A 294 -4.03 -7.55 -11.32
C PHE A 294 -5.55 -7.37 -11.38
N VAL A 295 -6.27 -7.74 -10.32
CA VAL A 295 -7.75 -7.76 -10.34
C VAL A 295 -8.38 -6.39 -10.50
N ALA A 296 -7.69 -5.32 -10.13
CA ALA A 296 -8.16 -3.95 -10.24
C ALA A 296 -7.81 -3.29 -11.59
N ASP A 297 -7.05 -3.96 -12.45
CA ASP A 297 -6.69 -3.40 -13.77
C ASP A 297 -7.95 -3.18 -14.62
N VAL A 298 -8.17 -1.96 -15.09
CA VAL A 298 -9.28 -1.57 -15.97
C VAL A 298 -9.02 -2.08 -17.39
N GLU A 299 -7.78 -2.06 -17.86
CA GLU A 299 -7.32 -2.55 -19.15
C GLU A 299 -6.17 -3.56 -18.93
N PRO A 300 -6.46 -4.79 -18.49
CA PRO A 300 -5.45 -5.72 -17.95
C PRO A 300 -4.32 -6.06 -18.92
N ASP A 301 -4.61 -6.18 -20.23
CA ASP A 301 -3.58 -6.49 -21.24
C ASP A 301 -2.63 -5.30 -21.44
N VAL A 302 -3.17 -4.08 -21.47
CA VAL A 302 -2.40 -2.84 -21.56
C VAL A 302 -1.56 -2.64 -20.28
N ALA A 303 -2.12 -2.97 -19.10
CA ALA A 303 -1.39 -2.90 -17.82
C ALA A 303 -0.15 -3.82 -17.82
N VAL A 304 -0.29 -5.05 -18.35
CA VAL A 304 0.83 -5.99 -18.51
C VAL A 304 1.90 -5.44 -19.44
N GLU A 305 1.52 -4.90 -20.60
CA GLU A 305 2.46 -4.29 -21.55
C GLU A 305 3.18 -3.08 -20.95
N THR A 306 2.44 -2.23 -20.25
CA THR A 306 2.98 -1.07 -19.55
C THR A 306 3.97 -1.47 -18.46
N ARG A 307 3.63 -2.46 -17.63
CA ARG A 307 4.51 -3.01 -16.60
C ARG A 307 5.83 -3.46 -17.21
N ARG A 308 5.80 -4.33 -18.22
CA ARG A 308 6.99 -4.81 -18.90
C ARG A 308 7.84 -3.65 -19.43
N ARG A 309 7.23 -2.74 -20.16
CA ARG A 309 7.91 -1.57 -20.74
C ARG A 309 8.61 -0.70 -19.69
N LEU A 310 7.94 -0.45 -18.55
CA LEU A 310 8.53 0.37 -17.48
C LEU A 310 9.66 -0.37 -16.75
N LEU A 311 9.51 -1.67 -16.48
CA LEU A 311 10.54 -2.48 -15.84
C LEU A 311 11.75 -2.67 -16.75
N GLU A 312 11.56 -2.94 -18.04
CA GLU A 312 12.64 -2.98 -19.05
C GLU A 312 13.39 -1.67 -19.13
N LYS A 313 12.65 -0.53 -19.17
CA LYS A 313 13.26 0.80 -19.16
C LYS A 313 14.10 1.01 -17.90
N ALA A 314 13.56 0.69 -16.74
CA ALA A 314 14.26 0.85 -15.46
C ALA A 314 15.54 0.00 -15.42
N ALA A 315 15.47 -1.27 -15.84
CA ALA A 315 16.61 -2.16 -15.88
C ALA A 315 17.70 -1.69 -16.86
N LYS A 316 17.30 -1.37 -18.12
CA LYS A 316 18.20 -0.95 -19.19
C LYS A 316 18.90 0.37 -18.90
N GLU A 317 18.17 1.36 -18.38
CA GLU A 317 18.71 2.69 -18.06
C GLU A 317 19.25 2.76 -16.63
N ARG A 318 19.20 1.64 -15.87
CA ARG A 318 19.65 1.52 -14.48
C ARG A 318 19.00 2.58 -13.56
N LEU A 319 17.74 2.91 -13.85
CA LEU A 319 16.98 3.86 -13.04
C LEU A 319 16.57 3.21 -11.73
N PRO A 320 16.78 3.86 -10.58
CA PRO A 320 16.04 3.49 -9.39
C PRO A 320 14.54 3.68 -9.64
N ILE A 321 13.74 2.81 -9.04
CA ILE A 321 12.28 2.89 -9.11
C ILE A 321 11.70 3.19 -7.74
N PHE A 322 10.51 3.83 -7.75
CA PHE A 322 9.64 3.97 -6.59
C PHE A 322 8.23 3.49 -6.97
N GLY A 323 7.63 2.65 -6.12
CA GLY A 323 6.27 2.12 -6.37
C GLY A 323 5.43 2.15 -5.09
N ALA A 324 4.18 2.60 -5.18
CA ALA A 324 3.32 2.85 -4.02
C ALA A 324 3.13 1.63 -3.11
N HIS A 325 3.10 0.43 -3.70
CA HIS A 325 2.81 -0.82 -3.00
C HIS A 325 4.03 -1.70 -2.72
N LEU A 326 5.22 -1.26 -3.13
CA LEU A 326 6.46 -1.98 -2.87
C LEU A 326 6.84 -1.90 -1.38
N PRO A 327 7.65 -2.85 -0.86
CA PRO A 327 8.08 -2.81 0.53
C PRO A 327 8.72 -1.47 0.90
N PHE A 328 8.31 -0.89 2.04
CA PHE A 328 8.87 0.37 2.50
C PHE A 328 10.41 0.32 2.58
N PRO A 329 11.14 1.33 2.09
CA PRO A 329 10.69 2.66 1.67
C PRO A 329 10.21 2.74 0.21
N ALA A 330 9.79 1.66 -0.41
CA ALA A 330 9.26 1.60 -1.77
C ALA A 330 10.29 1.95 -2.88
N LEU A 331 11.56 2.03 -2.51
CA LEU A 331 12.69 2.42 -3.34
C LEU A 331 13.58 1.21 -3.65
N GLY A 332 13.92 1.01 -4.90
CA GLY A 332 14.76 -0.11 -5.32
C GLY A 332 15.20 -0.01 -6.76
N HIS A 333 15.73 -1.10 -7.27
CA HIS A 333 16.22 -1.24 -8.65
C HIS A 333 15.55 -2.44 -9.31
N VAL A 334 15.57 -2.46 -10.64
CA VAL A 334 15.10 -3.58 -11.45
C VAL A 334 16.30 -4.27 -12.07
N ARG A 335 16.39 -5.59 -11.88
CA ARG A 335 17.30 -6.45 -12.62
C ARG A 335 16.47 -7.23 -13.63
N GLU A 336 16.88 -7.21 -14.87
CA GLU A 336 16.33 -8.10 -15.89
C GLU A 336 16.97 -9.48 -15.78
N SER A 337 16.17 -10.53 -15.80
CA SER A 337 16.53 -11.92 -15.83
C SER A 337 15.89 -12.61 -17.03
N THR A 338 16.13 -13.90 -17.22
CA THR A 338 15.61 -14.61 -18.40
C THR A 338 14.07 -14.70 -18.34
N GLY A 339 13.40 -13.80 -19.06
CA GLY A 339 11.93 -13.78 -19.21
C GLY A 339 11.16 -13.09 -18.07
N HIS A 340 11.82 -12.63 -17.02
CA HIS A 340 11.23 -11.96 -15.87
C HIS A 340 12.13 -10.85 -15.34
N PHE A 341 11.75 -10.21 -14.24
CA PHE A 341 12.51 -9.18 -13.53
C PHE A 341 12.68 -9.57 -12.07
N GLU A 342 13.65 -8.96 -11.43
CA GLU A 342 13.87 -9.06 -9.99
C GLU A 342 13.88 -7.64 -9.40
N TYR A 343 13.21 -7.48 -8.26
CA TYR A 343 13.24 -6.24 -7.50
C TYR A 343 14.33 -6.28 -6.44
N GLU A 344 15.29 -5.39 -6.57
CA GLU A 344 16.38 -5.21 -5.61
C GLU A 344 16.06 -4.02 -4.71
N ILE A 345 15.72 -4.30 -3.45
CA ILE A 345 15.44 -3.24 -2.47
C ILE A 345 16.67 -2.37 -2.29
N GLN A 346 16.50 -1.05 -2.31
CA GLN A 346 17.56 -0.10 -1.96
C GLN A 346 17.97 -0.30 -0.50
N PRO A 347 19.22 -0.64 -0.19
CA PRO A 347 19.67 -0.75 1.19
C PRO A 347 19.49 0.57 1.95
N TRP A 348 19.05 0.49 3.20
CA TRP A 348 18.99 1.64 4.07
C TRP A 348 20.41 2.14 4.36
N ILE A 349 20.65 3.41 4.08
CA ILE A 349 21.91 4.08 4.41
C ILE A 349 21.58 5.03 5.57
N VAL A 350 22.12 4.74 6.74
CA VAL A 350 22.04 5.65 7.88
C VAL A 350 23.16 6.68 7.68
N SER A 351 22.77 7.93 7.42
CA SER A 351 23.70 9.05 7.25
C SER A 351 23.77 9.90 8.52
#